data_18b6da39bb80a30b25d3426565c36360
#
_entry.id   18b6da39bb80a30b25d3426565c36360
#
_cell.length_a   1.000
_cell.length_b   1.000
_cell.length_c   1.000
_cell.angle_alpha   90.00
_cell.angle_beta   90.00
_cell.angle_gamma   90.00
#
_symmetry.space_group_name_H-M   'P 1'
#
loop_
_entity.id
_entity.type
_entity.pdbx_description
1 polymer ?
#
loop_
_entity_poly.entity_id
_entity_poly.type
_entity_poly.pdbx_seq_one_letter_code
_entity_poly.pdbx_strand_id
1 'polypeptide(L)'
;AASDVYKRQCVFTSTLVDRIITGYPRATEKEEWEKLGYEDHIMVTGEPFALWVIESAKDISKEFPLPDAGLPVIFTDNQKPYKQRKVRILNGAHTSFVLASYLCGNDIVRQSMHDDDIRNFMLKTIYDEVIPTLSLPEEELKQFAGEVVNRFDNPYVDHALLAISLNSVSKWRARCMPSLLGYVEKTGKLPAHLTFSIAALMAFYHGTEIRDKALIGHRDGQEYNIMDDKAVLEFFAANCEKDTKTFVTSFLGNEDFFGQDLNKVPGLTDAVVAYLDDIKANGMRAALCKIS
;
A
#
# COMPACT_ATOMS: atom_id res chain seq x y z
N ALA A 1 -23.38 24.65 25.10
CA ALA A 1 -24.16 23.94 26.17
C ALA A 1 -24.71 22.59 25.72
N ALA A 2 -25.51 22.50 24.62
CA ALA A 2 -26.04 21.20 24.15
C ALA A 2 -24.94 20.21 23.73
N SER A 3 -23.89 20.68 23.03
CA SER A 3 -22.76 19.83 22.62
C SER A 3 -21.97 19.23 23.79
N ASP A 4 -21.93 19.90 24.95
CA ASP A 4 -21.24 19.39 26.15
C ASP A 4 -22.03 18.29 26.86
N VAL A 5 -23.35 18.32 26.80
CA VAL A 5 -24.22 17.26 27.34
C VAL A 5 -24.02 15.98 26.55
N TYR A 6 -24.04 16.05 25.21
CA TYR A 6 -23.78 14.89 24.33
C TYR A 6 -22.37 14.31 24.54
N LYS A 7 -21.34 15.15 24.66
CA LYS A 7 -19.97 14.70 24.93
C LYS A 7 -19.84 13.94 26.25
N ARG A 8 -20.68 14.25 27.25
CA ARG A 8 -20.69 13.53 28.53
C ARG A 8 -21.48 12.22 28.48
N GLN A 9 -22.48 12.13 27.61
CA GLN A 9 -23.35 10.96 27.50
C GLN A 9 -22.89 9.95 26.45
N CYS A 10 -22.11 10.39 25.45
CA CYS A 10 -21.60 9.53 24.39
C CYS A 10 -20.13 9.16 24.64
N VAL A 11 -19.76 7.96 24.24
CA VAL A 11 -18.37 7.52 24.15
C VAL A 11 -17.93 7.59 22.69
N PHE A 12 -16.97 8.45 22.41
CA PHE A 12 -16.37 8.56 21.08
C PHE A 12 -15.14 7.66 21.04
N THR A 13 -15.13 6.73 20.09
CA THR A 13 -14.05 5.76 19.90
C THR A 13 -13.30 6.04 18.61
N SER A 14 -12.00 5.71 18.60
CA SER A 14 -11.22 5.59 17.38
C SER A 14 -11.09 4.13 17.01
N THR A 15 -11.18 3.78 15.73
CA THR A 15 -11.20 2.38 15.33
C THR A 15 -10.23 2.08 14.21
N LEU A 16 -9.77 0.82 14.16
CA LEU A 16 -9.01 0.24 13.07
C LEU A 16 -9.72 -1.03 12.60
N VAL A 17 -10.06 -1.10 11.32
CA VAL A 17 -10.56 -2.32 10.69
C VAL A 17 -9.45 -2.90 9.82
N ASP A 18 -9.23 -4.20 9.92
CA ASP A 18 -8.35 -4.96 9.05
C ASP A 18 -9.12 -6.12 8.40
N ARG A 19 -9.47 -5.94 7.14
CA ARG A 19 -10.08 -6.91 6.25
C ARG A 19 -9.85 -6.47 4.81
N ILE A 20 -9.41 -7.37 3.93
CA ILE A 20 -9.29 -7.09 2.50
C ILE A 20 -10.68 -7.24 1.87
N ILE A 21 -11.16 -6.17 1.25
CA ILE A 21 -12.42 -6.13 0.48
C ILE A 21 -12.07 -5.72 -0.94
N THR A 22 -12.46 -6.54 -1.92
CA THR A 22 -12.14 -6.32 -3.34
C THR A 22 -13.27 -5.68 -4.13
N GLY A 23 -14.39 -5.42 -3.48
CA GLY A 23 -15.54 -4.73 -4.06
C GLY A 23 -16.60 -5.67 -4.59
N TYR A 24 -17.45 -5.16 -5.47
CA TYR A 24 -18.60 -5.86 -6.01
C TYR A 24 -18.18 -6.98 -6.98
N PRO A 25 -18.67 -8.23 -6.85
CA PRO A 25 -18.27 -9.37 -7.65
C PRO A 25 -18.97 -9.41 -9.01
N ARG A 26 -18.66 -8.49 -9.91
CA ARG A 26 -19.34 -8.34 -11.21
C ARG A 26 -19.33 -9.59 -12.08
N ALA A 27 -18.27 -10.38 -12.00
CA ALA A 27 -18.11 -11.60 -12.82
C ALA A 27 -19.00 -12.75 -12.35
N THR A 28 -19.34 -12.81 -11.05
CA THR A 28 -20.07 -13.92 -10.42
C THR A 28 -21.39 -13.45 -9.79
N GLU A 29 -21.83 -12.21 -10.05
CA GLU A 29 -23.00 -11.62 -9.38
C GLU A 29 -24.27 -12.50 -9.44
N LYS A 30 -24.56 -13.09 -10.61
CA LYS A 30 -25.75 -13.90 -10.80
C LYS A 30 -25.69 -15.21 -10.01
N GLU A 31 -24.53 -15.85 -9.96
CA GLU A 31 -24.31 -17.06 -9.17
C GLU A 31 -24.48 -16.78 -7.67
N GLU A 32 -23.99 -15.61 -7.22
CA GLU A 32 -24.15 -15.22 -5.82
C GLU A 32 -25.63 -14.88 -5.50
N TRP A 33 -26.35 -14.21 -6.40
CA TRP A 33 -27.78 -13.99 -6.22
C TRP A 33 -28.60 -15.27 -6.16
N GLU A 34 -28.27 -16.26 -7.00
CA GLU A 34 -28.91 -17.57 -6.94
C GLU A 34 -28.69 -18.26 -5.57
N LYS A 35 -27.46 -18.20 -5.02
CA LYS A 35 -27.14 -18.72 -3.67
C LYS A 35 -27.89 -17.97 -2.56
N LEU A 36 -27.99 -16.63 -2.68
CA LEU A 36 -28.69 -15.79 -1.71
C LEU A 36 -30.20 -15.91 -1.79
N GLY A 37 -30.75 -16.22 -2.96
CA GLY A 37 -32.19 -16.23 -3.22
C GLY A 37 -32.80 -14.84 -3.45
N TYR A 38 -32.00 -13.83 -3.61
CA TYR A 38 -32.38 -12.44 -3.94
C TYR A 38 -31.24 -11.70 -4.64
N GLU A 39 -31.56 -10.62 -5.34
CA GLU A 39 -30.56 -9.72 -5.97
C GLU A 39 -30.04 -8.72 -4.94
N ASP A 40 -28.72 -8.71 -4.72
CA ASP A 40 -28.02 -7.75 -3.88
C ASP A 40 -27.05 -6.90 -4.73
N HIS A 41 -27.41 -5.67 -5.00
CA HIS A 41 -26.63 -4.74 -5.83
C HIS A 41 -25.54 -3.98 -5.06
N ILE A 42 -25.41 -4.21 -3.76
CA ILE A 42 -24.40 -3.57 -2.88
C ILE A 42 -23.49 -4.58 -2.17
N MET A 43 -23.61 -5.87 -2.49
CA MET A 43 -22.74 -6.89 -1.92
C MET A 43 -21.28 -6.64 -2.29
N VAL A 44 -20.36 -7.10 -1.44
CA VAL A 44 -18.92 -7.02 -1.68
C VAL A 44 -18.26 -8.36 -1.38
N THR A 45 -17.20 -8.65 -2.11
CA THR A 45 -16.34 -9.80 -1.84
C THR A 45 -15.28 -9.41 -0.83
N GLY A 46 -15.05 -10.25 0.16
CA GLY A 46 -14.02 -10.05 1.17
C GLY A 46 -13.42 -11.36 1.65
N GLU A 47 -12.24 -11.28 2.24
CA GLU A 47 -11.58 -12.42 2.85
C GLU A 47 -12.29 -12.87 4.15
N PRO A 48 -12.12 -14.13 4.60
CA PRO A 48 -12.63 -14.60 5.88
C PRO A 48 -11.98 -13.89 7.07
N PHE A 49 -10.71 -13.49 6.97
CA PHE A 49 -10.01 -12.74 8.02
C PHE A 49 -10.69 -11.42 8.32
N ALA A 50 -10.84 -11.11 9.60
CA ALA A 50 -11.30 -9.81 10.07
C ALA A 50 -10.64 -9.48 11.41
N LEU A 51 -10.35 -8.20 11.63
CA LEU A 51 -9.94 -7.67 12.92
C LEU A 51 -10.53 -6.27 13.06
N TRP A 52 -11.19 -6.02 14.19
CA TRP A 52 -11.67 -4.69 14.55
C TRP A 52 -11.07 -4.27 15.88
N VAL A 53 -10.19 -3.27 15.86
CA VAL A 53 -9.60 -2.70 17.06
C VAL A 53 -10.34 -1.41 17.41
N ILE A 54 -10.85 -1.33 18.60
CA ILE A 54 -11.63 -0.20 19.12
C ILE A 54 -10.84 0.42 20.28
N GLU A 55 -10.40 1.66 20.10
CA GLU A 55 -9.74 2.45 21.12
C GLU A 55 -10.79 3.27 21.89
N SER A 56 -10.85 3.10 23.19
CA SER A 56 -11.75 3.85 24.06
C SER A 56 -11.10 4.14 25.40
N ALA A 57 -11.26 5.37 25.90
CA ALA A 57 -10.84 5.75 27.23
C ALA A 57 -11.72 5.14 28.36
N LYS A 58 -12.87 4.58 27.98
CA LYS A 58 -13.79 3.89 28.90
C LYS A 58 -13.95 2.45 28.45
N ASP A 59 -14.05 1.54 29.40
CA ASP A 59 -14.45 0.17 29.11
C ASP A 59 -15.91 0.15 28.63
N ILE A 60 -16.10 -0.25 27.39
CA ILE A 60 -17.39 -0.40 26.71
C ILE A 60 -17.70 -1.86 26.37
N SER A 61 -16.89 -2.80 26.85
CA SER A 61 -17.01 -4.21 26.51
C SER A 61 -18.35 -4.83 26.95
N LYS A 62 -18.94 -4.31 28.04
CA LYS A 62 -20.23 -4.78 28.50
C LYS A 62 -21.42 -4.27 27.69
N GLU A 63 -21.34 -3.03 27.20
CA GLU A 63 -22.35 -2.44 26.34
C GLU A 63 -22.24 -2.93 24.89
N PHE A 64 -21.06 -3.40 24.49
CA PHE A 64 -20.76 -3.87 23.14
C PHE A 64 -19.98 -5.20 23.17
N PRO A 65 -20.60 -6.31 23.61
CA PRO A 65 -19.95 -7.57 23.95
C PRO A 65 -19.62 -8.43 22.71
N LEU A 66 -19.03 -7.86 21.68
CA LEU A 66 -18.71 -8.57 20.44
C LEU A 66 -17.67 -9.68 20.60
N PRO A 67 -16.61 -9.54 21.45
CA PRO A 67 -15.68 -10.63 21.70
C PRO A 67 -16.35 -11.86 22.34
N ASP A 68 -17.36 -11.67 23.20
CA ASP A 68 -18.10 -12.77 23.83
C ASP A 68 -18.91 -13.57 22.80
N ALA A 69 -19.27 -12.96 21.67
CA ALA A 69 -19.89 -13.62 20.52
C ALA A 69 -18.87 -14.27 19.57
N GLY A 70 -17.60 -14.35 19.93
CA GLY A 70 -16.54 -14.94 19.11
C GLY A 70 -16.10 -14.09 17.93
N LEU A 71 -16.47 -12.79 17.90
CA LEU A 71 -16.06 -11.88 16.85
C LEU A 71 -14.64 -11.34 17.11
N PRO A 72 -13.82 -11.13 16.06
CA PRO A 72 -12.42 -10.69 16.19
C PRO A 72 -12.32 -9.20 16.50
N VAL A 73 -12.79 -8.80 17.67
CA VAL A 73 -12.78 -7.42 18.18
C VAL A 73 -11.84 -7.31 19.37
N ILE A 74 -11.00 -6.27 19.35
CA ILE A 74 -10.08 -5.93 20.44
C ILE A 74 -10.45 -4.54 20.97
N PHE A 75 -10.70 -4.46 22.28
CA PHE A 75 -10.77 -3.17 22.98
C PHE A 75 -9.39 -2.81 23.53
N THR A 76 -8.98 -1.57 23.39
CA THR A 76 -7.68 -1.08 23.84
C THR A 76 -7.78 0.40 24.24
N ASP A 77 -6.85 0.85 25.04
CA ASP A 77 -6.62 2.27 25.32
C ASP A 77 -5.64 2.92 24.32
N ASN A 78 -4.99 2.11 23.46
CA ASN A 78 -4.05 2.58 22.45
C ASN A 78 -4.04 1.67 21.21
N GLN A 79 -4.68 2.12 20.12
CA GLN A 79 -4.68 1.38 18.85
C GLN A 79 -3.43 1.62 17.98
N LYS A 80 -2.59 2.60 18.33
CA LYS A 80 -1.45 3.03 17.50
C LYS A 80 -0.52 1.87 17.09
N PRO A 81 -0.15 0.91 17.97
CA PRO A 81 0.67 -0.22 17.59
C PRO A 81 0.02 -1.11 16.52
N TYR A 82 -1.26 -1.41 16.66
CA TYR A 82 -2.04 -2.20 15.68
C TYR A 82 -2.13 -1.50 14.34
N LYS A 83 -2.37 -0.18 14.37
CA LYS A 83 -2.42 0.65 13.15
C LYS A 83 -1.06 0.69 12.45
N GLN A 84 0.02 0.89 13.19
CA GLN A 84 1.38 0.89 12.63
C GLN A 84 1.71 -0.46 11.99
N ARG A 85 1.49 -1.57 12.69
CA ARG A 85 1.69 -2.93 12.18
C ARG A 85 0.94 -3.15 10.87
N LYS A 86 -0.39 -2.89 10.85
CA LYS A 86 -1.19 -3.05 9.64
C LYS A 86 -0.73 -2.15 8.49
N VAL A 87 -0.58 -0.85 8.76
CA VAL A 87 -0.27 0.14 7.71
C VAL A 87 1.11 -0.10 7.11
N ARG A 88 2.09 -0.47 7.92
CA ARG A 88 3.48 -0.63 7.46
C ARG A 88 3.73 -2.00 6.83
N ILE A 89 3.21 -3.08 7.42
CA ILE A 89 3.41 -4.44 6.90
C ILE A 89 2.42 -4.74 5.77
N LEU A 90 1.10 -4.72 6.02
CA LEU A 90 0.14 -5.10 5.00
C LEU A 90 0.01 -4.05 3.89
N ASN A 91 -0.36 -2.82 4.26
CA ASN A 91 -0.59 -1.79 3.27
C ASN A 91 0.71 -1.27 2.63
N GLY A 92 1.80 -1.26 3.41
CA GLY A 92 3.14 -0.91 2.94
C GLY A 92 3.67 -1.91 1.92
N ALA A 93 3.52 -3.22 2.18
CA ALA A 93 3.88 -4.25 1.21
C ALA A 93 3.16 -4.03 -0.12
N HIS A 94 1.82 -3.96 -0.12
CA HIS A 94 1.07 -3.66 -1.35
C HIS A 94 1.64 -2.44 -2.08
N THR A 95 1.87 -1.34 -1.37
CA THR A 95 2.34 -0.09 -1.98
C THR A 95 3.77 -0.21 -2.53
N SER A 96 4.62 -1.04 -1.92
CA SER A 96 6.02 -1.18 -2.35
C SER A 96 6.17 -2.04 -3.61
N PHE A 97 5.34 -3.12 -3.78
CA PHE A 97 5.58 -4.08 -4.85
C PHE A 97 4.59 -4.02 -6.02
N VAL A 98 3.34 -3.57 -5.82
CA VAL A 98 2.28 -3.74 -6.84
C VAL A 98 2.58 -3.04 -8.15
N LEU A 99 3.23 -1.87 -8.13
CA LEU A 99 3.56 -1.12 -9.35
C LEU A 99 4.69 -1.80 -10.13
N ALA A 100 5.73 -2.26 -9.42
CA ALA A 100 6.79 -3.06 -10.02
C ALA A 100 6.24 -4.37 -10.59
N SER A 101 5.39 -5.07 -9.83
CA SER A 101 4.76 -6.32 -10.24
C SER A 101 3.91 -6.15 -11.50
N TYR A 102 3.11 -5.07 -11.55
CA TYR A 102 2.33 -4.76 -12.75
C TYR A 102 3.23 -4.55 -13.98
N LEU A 103 4.30 -3.77 -13.85
CA LEU A 103 5.27 -3.57 -14.93
C LEU A 103 6.10 -4.82 -15.28
N CYS A 104 6.12 -5.83 -14.40
CA CYS A 104 6.70 -7.15 -14.69
C CYS A 104 5.72 -8.13 -15.35
N GLY A 105 4.47 -7.72 -15.64
CA GLY A 105 3.48 -8.52 -16.37
C GLY A 105 2.42 -9.19 -15.51
N ASN A 106 2.41 -8.99 -14.19
CA ASN A 106 1.35 -9.50 -13.32
C ASN A 106 0.14 -8.55 -13.29
N ASP A 107 -1.06 -9.08 -13.13
CA ASP A 107 -2.31 -8.29 -13.09
C ASP A 107 -3.01 -8.34 -11.73
N ILE A 108 -2.80 -9.40 -10.95
CA ILE A 108 -3.41 -9.59 -9.62
C ILE A 108 -2.35 -9.93 -8.56
N VAL A 109 -2.69 -9.66 -7.29
CA VAL A 109 -1.79 -9.92 -6.15
C VAL A 109 -1.36 -11.38 -6.07
N ARG A 110 -2.26 -12.34 -6.31
CA ARG A 110 -1.93 -13.76 -6.25
C ARG A 110 -0.88 -14.18 -7.30
N GLN A 111 -0.94 -13.64 -8.53
CA GLN A 111 0.12 -13.85 -9.53
C GLN A 111 1.47 -13.36 -9.01
N SER A 112 1.49 -12.20 -8.35
CA SER A 112 2.70 -11.66 -7.73
C SER A 112 3.28 -12.57 -6.64
N MET A 113 2.43 -13.33 -5.93
CA MET A 113 2.89 -14.29 -4.91
C MET A 113 3.46 -15.57 -5.52
N HIS A 114 3.10 -15.89 -6.76
CA HIS A 114 3.62 -17.01 -7.53
C HIS A 114 4.76 -16.62 -8.47
N ASP A 115 5.14 -15.35 -8.50
CA ASP A 115 6.31 -14.81 -9.18
C ASP A 115 7.45 -14.68 -8.17
N ASP A 116 8.45 -15.54 -8.27
CA ASP A 116 9.53 -15.64 -7.27
C ASP A 116 10.29 -14.33 -7.09
N ASP A 117 10.53 -13.58 -8.17
CA ASP A 117 11.26 -12.30 -8.11
C ASP A 117 10.47 -11.27 -7.30
N ILE A 118 9.17 -11.14 -7.59
CA ILE A 118 8.27 -10.18 -6.92
C ILE A 118 8.02 -10.61 -5.48
N ARG A 119 7.80 -11.90 -5.25
CA ARG A 119 7.60 -12.43 -3.91
C ARG A 119 8.83 -12.19 -3.02
N ASN A 120 10.03 -12.47 -3.54
CA ASN A 120 11.27 -12.23 -2.82
C ASN A 120 11.48 -10.75 -2.52
N PHE A 121 11.25 -9.86 -3.51
CA PHE A 121 11.28 -8.41 -3.31
C PHE A 121 10.35 -7.98 -2.18
N MET A 122 9.11 -8.44 -2.17
CA MET A 122 8.12 -8.12 -1.13
C MET A 122 8.57 -8.65 0.24
N LEU A 123 9.03 -9.90 0.32
CA LEU A 123 9.46 -10.49 1.59
C LEU A 123 10.65 -9.73 2.18
N LYS A 124 11.68 -9.44 1.39
CA LYS A 124 12.82 -8.65 1.85
C LYS A 124 12.43 -7.25 2.27
N THR A 125 11.52 -6.59 1.54
CA THR A 125 10.96 -5.30 1.96
C THR A 125 10.34 -5.39 3.36
N ILE A 126 9.52 -6.42 3.61
CA ILE A 126 8.83 -6.58 4.90
C ILE A 126 9.82 -6.93 6.01
N TYR A 127 10.59 -8.01 5.83
CA TYR A 127 11.38 -8.60 6.92
C TYR A 127 12.66 -7.81 7.19
N ASP A 128 13.35 -7.33 6.16
CA ASP A 128 14.67 -6.72 6.31
C ASP A 128 14.60 -5.19 6.47
N GLU A 129 13.55 -4.55 5.93
CA GLU A 129 13.48 -3.08 5.90
C GLU A 129 12.34 -2.48 6.71
N VAL A 130 11.16 -3.12 6.75
CA VAL A 130 9.98 -2.59 7.46
C VAL A 130 9.96 -3.02 8.92
N ILE A 131 9.99 -4.33 9.20
CA ILE A 131 9.91 -4.90 10.56
C ILE A 131 10.93 -4.25 11.50
N PRO A 132 12.22 -4.08 11.11
CA PRO A 132 13.21 -3.47 11.98
C PRO A 132 12.89 -2.04 12.43
N THR A 133 11.97 -1.35 11.74
CA THR A 133 11.58 0.04 12.04
C THR A 133 10.36 0.15 12.94
N LEU A 134 9.75 -0.97 13.32
CA LEU A 134 8.56 -1.02 14.16
C LEU A 134 8.91 -1.28 15.63
N SER A 135 8.03 -0.87 16.54
CA SER A 135 8.27 -0.93 17.99
C SER A 135 7.68 -2.14 18.69
N LEU A 136 6.83 -2.93 18.00
CA LEU A 136 6.29 -4.17 18.56
C LEU A 136 7.35 -5.28 18.58
N PRO A 137 7.15 -6.34 19.43
CA PRO A 137 8.05 -7.50 19.44
C PRO A 137 8.23 -8.10 18.05
N GLU A 138 9.47 -8.37 17.68
CA GLU A 138 9.83 -8.85 16.34
C GLU A 138 9.10 -10.13 15.94
N GLU A 139 8.94 -11.06 16.87
CA GLU A 139 8.22 -12.32 16.62
C GLU A 139 6.73 -12.09 16.31
N GLU A 140 6.08 -11.16 16.99
CA GLU A 140 4.68 -10.77 16.71
C GLU A 140 4.57 -10.14 15.30
N LEU A 141 5.54 -9.30 14.94
CA LEU A 141 5.58 -8.67 13.61
C LEU A 141 5.81 -9.69 12.50
N LYS A 142 6.71 -10.66 12.71
CA LYS A 142 6.99 -11.76 11.78
C LYS A 142 5.78 -12.69 11.61
N GLN A 143 5.10 -13.02 12.71
CA GLN A 143 3.87 -13.80 12.66
C GLN A 143 2.82 -13.08 11.81
N PHE A 144 2.57 -11.81 12.10
CA PHE A 144 1.61 -10.99 11.33
C PHE A 144 2.01 -10.89 9.84
N ALA A 145 3.31 -10.75 9.54
CA ALA A 145 3.80 -10.73 8.16
C ALA A 145 3.53 -12.05 7.44
N GLY A 146 3.72 -13.21 8.11
CA GLY A 146 3.38 -14.52 7.56
C GLY A 146 1.88 -14.65 7.25
N GLU A 147 1.01 -14.15 8.15
CA GLU A 147 -0.43 -14.10 7.91
C GLU A 147 -0.78 -13.22 6.70
N VAL A 148 -0.11 -12.08 6.54
CA VAL A 148 -0.30 -11.18 5.38
C VAL A 148 0.07 -11.87 4.07
N VAL A 149 1.18 -12.62 4.02
CA VAL A 149 1.58 -13.39 2.83
C VAL A 149 0.50 -14.41 2.45
N ASN A 150 -0.03 -15.15 3.43
CA ASN A 150 -1.12 -16.11 3.19
C ASN A 150 -2.40 -15.42 2.68
N ARG A 151 -2.72 -14.22 3.18
CA ARG A 151 -3.87 -13.42 2.73
C ARG A 151 -3.69 -12.90 1.30
N PHE A 152 -2.46 -12.60 0.88
CA PHE A 152 -2.15 -12.20 -0.49
C PHE A 152 -2.25 -13.36 -1.49
N ASP A 153 -1.97 -14.57 -1.04
CA ASP A 153 -2.10 -15.80 -1.85
C ASP A 153 -3.50 -16.42 -1.78
N ASN A 154 -4.51 -15.68 -1.33
CA ASN A 154 -5.88 -16.19 -1.21
C ASN A 154 -6.47 -16.54 -2.58
N PRO A 155 -6.80 -17.82 -2.85
CA PRO A 155 -7.29 -18.25 -4.16
C PRO A 155 -8.72 -17.76 -4.48
N TYR A 156 -9.44 -17.26 -3.49
CA TYR A 156 -10.82 -16.80 -3.65
C TYR A 156 -10.93 -15.29 -3.88
N VAL A 157 -9.81 -14.57 -3.89
CA VAL A 157 -9.80 -13.11 -3.99
C VAL A 157 -8.81 -12.65 -5.07
N ASP A 158 -9.32 -12.34 -6.25
CA ASP A 158 -8.53 -11.76 -7.32
C ASP A 158 -8.43 -10.23 -7.15
N HIS A 159 -7.41 -9.80 -6.39
CA HIS A 159 -7.18 -8.39 -6.11
C HIS A 159 -6.33 -7.75 -7.22
N ALA A 160 -6.96 -6.99 -8.10
CA ALA A 160 -6.29 -6.35 -9.23
C ALA A 160 -5.23 -5.33 -8.79
N LEU A 161 -4.01 -5.42 -9.35
CA LEU A 161 -2.91 -4.50 -9.03
C LEU A 161 -3.27 -3.04 -9.40
N LEU A 162 -3.97 -2.83 -10.52
CA LEU A 162 -4.45 -1.50 -10.91
C LEU A 162 -5.49 -0.91 -9.93
N ALA A 163 -6.32 -1.74 -9.27
CA ALA A 163 -7.21 -1.25 -8.22
C ALA A 163 -6.45 -0.79 -6.98
N ILE A 164 -5.31 -1.44 -6.68
CA ILE A 164 -4.43 -1.05 -5.58
C ILE A 164 -3.62 0.21 -5.95
N SER A 165 -3.30 0.41 -7.23
CA SER A 165 -2.45 1.51 -7.70
C SER A 165 -3.08 2.90 -7.55
N LEU A 166 -4.38 3.01 -7.29
CA LEU A 166 -5.06 4.29 -7.07
C LEU A 166 -4.36 5.13 -6.00
N ASN A 167 -4.07 6.40 -6.30
CA ASN A 167 -3.45 7.36 -5.38
C ASN A 167 -2.13 6.85 -4.76
N SER A 168 -1.24 6.29 -5.60
CA SER A 168 -0.02 5.64 -5.11
C SER A 168 0.97 6.61 -4.49
N VAL A 169 1.02 7.87 -4.91
CA VAL A 169 1.93 8.86 -4.32
C VAL A 169 1.58 9.12 -2.86
N SER A 170 0.33 9.45 -2.57
CA SER A 170 -0.12 9.68 -1.18
C SER A 170 -0.06 8.41 -0.32
N LYS A 171 -0.33 7.24 -0.91
CA LYS A 171 -0.17 5.95 -0.23
C LYS A 171 1.29 5.66 0.10
N TRP A 172 2.21 5.93 -0.83
CA TRP A 172 3.64 5.72 -0.59
C TRP A 172 4.15 6.62 0.55
N ARG A 173 3.75 7.91 0.54
CA ARG A 173 4.02 8.82 1.66
C ARG A 173 3.54 8.27 2.99
N ALA A 174 2.31 7.76 3.06
CA ALA A 174 1.71 7.33 4.32
C ALA A 174 2.21 5.97 4.82
N ARG A 175 2.64 5.07 3.91
CA ARG A 175 2.85 3.64 4.20
C ARG A 175 4.31 3.21 4.11
N CYS A 176 5.06 3.73 3.12
CA CYS A 176 6.45 3.33 2.85
C CYS A 176 7.46 4.35 3.39
N MET A 177 7.22 5.66 3.19
CA MET A 177 8.14 6.72 3.61
C MET A 177 8.52 6.65 5.10
N PRO A 178 7.60 6.42 6.06
CA PRO A 178 8.01 6.31 7.45
C PRO A 178 8.92 5.11 7.75
N SER A 179 8.82 4.02 6.95
CA SER A 179 9.76 2.88 7.06
C SER A 179 11.12 3.22 6.50
N LEU A 180 11.17 3.88 5.32
CA LEU A 180 12.42 4.32 4.73
C LEU A 180 13.18 5.26 5.68
N LEU A 181 12.51 6.29 6.19
CA LEU A 181 13.14 7.26 7.09
C LEU A 181 13.59 6.61 8.40
N GLY A 182 12.75 5.77 9.02
CA GLY A 182 13.10 5.04 10.25
C GLY A 182 14.26 4.05 10.04
N TYR A 183 14.35 3.44 8.86
CA TYR A 183 15.49 2.58 8.53
C TYR A 183 16.79 3.37 8.40
N VAL A 184 16.73 4.51 7.70
CA VAL A 184 17.91 5.41 7.57
C VAL A 184 18.33 5.95 8.93
N GLU A 185 17.39 6.38 9.77
CA GLU A 185 17.69 6.86 11.13
C GLU A 185 18.37 5.76 11.97
N LYS A 186 17.87 4.52 11.89
CA LYS A 186 18.36 3.40 12.69
C LYS A 186 19.71 2.85 12.21
N THR A 187 19.94 2.82 10.90
CA THR A 187 21.08 2.10 10.31
C THR A 187 22.13 2.98 9.66
N GLY A 188 21.80 4.24 9.36
CA GLY A 188 22.62 5.13 8.53
C GLY A 188 22.72 4.73 7.06
N LYS A 189 21.90 3.75 6.60
CA LYS A 189 21.92 3.22 5.23
C LYS A 189 20.54 3.37 4.58
N LEU A 190 20.51 3.42 3.25
CA LEU A 190 19.25 3.36 2.51
C LEU A 190 18.71 1.93 2.47
N PRO A 191 17.40 1.72 2.69
CA PRO A 191 16.74 0.45 2.43
C PRO A 191 16.58 0.26 0.91
N ALA A 192 17.21 -0.78 0.35
CA ALA A 192 17.31 -0.96 -1.10
C ALA A 192 15.93 -1.13 -1.78
N HIS A 193 15.08 -1.99 -1.19
CA HIS A 193 13.77 -2.34 -1.77
C HIS A 193 12.77 -1.18 -1.65
N LEU A 194 12.71 -0.50 -0.49
CA LEU A 194 11.87 0.69 -0.33
C LEU A 194 12.34 1.84 -1.23
N THR A 195 13.65 2.01 -1.42
CA THR A 195 14.20 3.00 -2.35
C THR A 195 13.85 2.65 -3.80
N PHE A 196 13.98 1.37 -4.19
CA PHE A 196 13.58 0.90 -5.51
C PHE A 196 12.08 1.11 -5.77
N SER A 197 11.24 0.94 -4.75
CA SER A 197 9.80 1.15 -4.88
C SER A 197 9.42 2.57 -5.31
N ILE A 198 10.25 3.59 -5.00
CA ILE A 198 10.09 4.96 -5.52
C ILE A 198 10.37 4.99 -7.02
N ALA A 199 11.49 4.39 -7.46
CA ALA A 199 11.83 4.33 -8.88
C ALA A 199 10.76 3.56 -9.68
N ALA A 200 10.24 2.46 -9.12
CA ALA A 200 9.13 1.70 -9.70
C ALA A 200 7.84 2.53 -9.80
N LEU A 201 7.52 3.34 -8.78
CA LEU A 201 6.41 4.27 -8.84
C LEU A 201 6.61 5.28 -9.96
N MET A 202 7.79 5.90 -10.06
CA MET A 202 8.08 6.87 -11.12
C MET A 202 8.01 6.24 -12.52
N ALA A 203 8.47 5.01 -12.68
CA ALA A 203 8.37 4.26 -13.93
C ALA A 203 6.91 3.92 -14.28
N PHE A 204 6.08 3.51 -13.30
CA PHE A 204 4.66 3.23 -13.51
C PHE A 204 3.89 4.49 -13.92
N TYR A 205 4.23 5.67 -13.39
CA TYR A 205 3.58 6.93 -13.72
C TYR A 205 4.15 7.59 -15.00
N HIS A 206 4.93 6.86 -15.79
CA HIS A 206 5.47 7.39 -17.05
C HIS A 206 4.38 7.53 -18.10
N GLY A 207 4.00 8.77 -18.40
CA GLY A 207 2.99 9.12 -19.41
C GLY A 207 2.91 10.64 -19.58
N THR A 208 2.55 11.07 -20.80
CA THR A 208 2.46 12.50 -21.17
C THR A 208 1.03 12.94 -21.45
N GLU A 209 0.11 12.00 -21.68
CA GLU A 209 -1.29 12.28 -22.00
C GLU A 209 -2.19 12.09 -20.78
N ILE A 210 -3.06 13.06 -20.54
CA ILE A 210 -4.14 12.94 -19.55
C ILE A 210 -5.46 12.89 -20.33
N ARG A 211 -6.19 11.76 -20.19
CA ARG A 211 -7.47 11.49 -20.85
C ARG A 211 -8.47 11.04 -19.78
N ASP A 212 -9.68 11.62 -19.78
CA ASP A 212 -10.76 11.25 -18.83
C ASP A 212 -10.33 11.23 -17.36
N LYS A 213 -9.49 12.19 -16.95
CA LYS A 213 -8.92 12.33 -15.59
C LYS A 213 -7.92 11.22 -15.21
N ALA A 214 -7.43 10.45 -16.16
CA ALA A 214 -6.38 9.48 -15.98
C ALA A 214 -5.13 9.89 -16.76
N LEU A 215 -3.94 9.67 -16.20
CA LEU A 215 -2.69 9.69 -16.95
C LEU A 215 -2.55 8.35 -17.67
N ILE A 216 -2.21 8.39 -18.96
CA ILE A 216 -2.10 7.18 -19.78
C ILE A 216 -0.68 6.62 -19.71
N GLY A 217 -0.54 5.47 -19.07
CA GLY A 217 0.67 4.67 -19.03
C GLY A 217 0.65 3.57 -20.11
N HIS A 218 1.82 2.96 -20.35
CA HIS A 218 1.96 1.88 -21.33
C HIS A 218 2.71 0.69 -20.74
N ARG A 219 2.19 -0.53 -20.96
CA ARG A 219 2.84 -1.80 -20.63
C ARG A 219 2.71 -2.75 -21.83
N ASP A 220 3.82 -3.20 -22.37
CA ASP A 220 3.85 -4.13 -23.51
C ASP A 220 3.03 -3.66 -24.72
N GLY A 221 3.03 -2.35 -24.98
CA GLY A 221 2.30 -1.71 -26.08
C GLY A 221 0.80 -1.50 -25.80
N GLN A 222 0.31 -1.85 -24.61
CA GLN A 222 -1.08 -1.61 -24.19
C GLN A 222 -1.17 -0.43 -23.24
N GLU A 223 -2.21 0.39 -23.41
CA GLU A 223 -2.51 1.51 -22.52
C GLU A 223 -3.11 1.01 -21.20
N TYR A 224 -2.76 1.70 -20.12
CA TYR A 224 -3.45 1.57 -18.83
C TYR A 224 -3.69 2.94 -18.19
N ASN A 225 -4.75 3.02 -17.39
CA ASN A 225 -5.14 4.25 -16.72
C ASN A 225 -4.47 4.36 -15.36
N ILE A 226 -3.76 5.47 -15.12
CA ILE A 226 -3.19 5.85 -13.85
C ILE A 226 -4.11 6.88 -13.20
N MET A 227 -4.63 6.55 -12.04
CA MET A 227 -5.59 7.37 -11.30
C MET A 227 -4.94 7.88 -10.01
N ASP A 228 -4.82 9.20 -9.91
CA ASP A 228 -4.29 9.89 -8.72
C ASP A 228 -4.87 11.32 -8.65
N ASP A 229 -4.48 12.09 -7.64
CA ASP A 229 -4.84 13.50 -7.56
C ASP A 229 -4.36 14.25 -8.80
N LYS A 230 -5.19 15.21 -9.25
CA LYS A 230 -4.92 15.98 -10.48
C LYS A 230 -3.51 16.58 -10.51
N ALA A 231 -3.06 17.15 -9.39
CA ALA A 231 -1.72 17.74 -9.30
C ALA A 231 -0.60 16.73 -9.50
N VAL A 232 -0.79 15.47 -9.06
CA VAL A 232 0.13 14.36 -9.28
C VAL A 232 0.19 14.01 -10.75
N LEU A 233 -0.97 13.80 -11.40
CA LEU A 233 -1.03 13.45 -12.81
C LEU A 233 -0.41 14.53 -13.70
N GLU A 234 -0.71 15.81 -13.45
CA GLU A 234 -0.12 16.95 -14.17
C GLU A 234 1.39 17.05 -13.95
N PHE A 235 1.88 16.77 -12.74
CA PHE A 235 3.31 16.73 -12.46
C PHE A 235 4.02 15.70 -13.32
N PHE A 236 3.53 14.46 -13.36
CA PHE A 236 4.14 13.37 -14.14
C PHE A 236 4.07 13.65 -15.63
N ALA A 237 2.92 14.10 -16.16
CA ALA A 237 2.77 14.45 -17.57
C ALA A 237 3.76 15.54 -18.02
N ALA A 238 4.07 16.50 -17.15
CA ALA A 238 4.97 17.61 -17.48
C ALA A 238 6.47 17.29 -17.27
N ASN A 239 6.81 16.22 -16.54
CA ASN A 239 8.19 15.99 -16.11
C ASN A 239 8.78 14.64 -16.53
N CYS A 240 7.99 13.63 -16.91
CA CYS A 240 8.48 12.26 -17.16
C CYS A 240 9.49 12.16 -18.32
N GLU A 241 9.46 13.09 -19.28
CA GLU A 241 10.38 13.15 -20.43
C GLU A 241 11.65 13.96 -20.14
N LYS A 242 11.79 14.60 -18.99
CA LYS A 242 13.02 15.28 -18.60
C LYS A 242 14.14 14.28 -18.35
N ASP A 243 15.39 14.79 -18.29
CA ASP A 243 16.50 13.93 -17.87
C ASP A 243 16.19 13.33 -16.47
N THR A 244 16.67 12.11 -16.24
CA THR A 244 16.30 11.34 -15.03
C THR A 244 16.64 12.08 -13.76
N LYS A 245 17.78 12.74 -13.69
CA LYS A 245 18.21 13.46 -12.48
C LYS A 245 17.30 14.64 -12.17
N THR A 246 16.97 15.44 -13.16
CA THR A 246 16.03 16.58 -12.99
C THR A 246 14.64 16.08 -12.59
N PHE A 247 14.15 15.02 -13.22
CA PHE A 247 12.84 14.44 -12.92
C PHE A 247 12.78 13.90 -11.47
N VAL A 248 13.75 13.08 -11.07
CA VAL A 248 13.83 12.50 -9.72
C VAL A 248 13.97 13.60 -8.67
N THR A 249 14.89 14.59 -8.88
CA THR A 249 15.09 15.67 -7.94
C THR A 249 13.82 16.51 -7.75
N SER A 250 13.10 16.80 -8.85
CA SER A 250 11.83 17.54 -8.80
C SER A 250 10.73 16.76 -8.07
N PHE A 251 10.68 15.46 -8.26
CA PHE A 251 9.70 14.59 -7.59
C PHE A 251 9.97 14.49 -6.10
N LEU A 252 11.19 14.12 -5.71
CA LEU A 252 11.57 13.95 -4.31
C LEU A 252 11.56 15.27 -3.52
N GLY A 253 11.80 16.41 -4.18
CA GLY A 253 11.73 17.73 -3.58
C GLY A 253 10.31 18.29 -3.46
N ASN A 254 9.28 17.59 -3.95
CA ASN A 254 7.91 18.09 -3.91
C ASN A 254 7.31 17.90 -2.50
N GLU A 255 7.35 18.99 -1.70
CA GLU A 255 6.86 18.98 -0.32
C GLU A 255 5.33 18.80 -0.23
N ASP A 256 4.56 19.17 -1.25
CA ASP A 256 3.11 18.93 -1.27
C ASP A 256 2.83 17.41 -1.33
N PHE A 257 3.65 16.65 -2.07
CA PHE A 257 3.52 15.20 -2.18
C PHE A 257 3.99 14.47 -0.93
N PHE A 258 5.12 14.87 -0.35
CA PHE A 258 5.78 14.12 0.72
C PHE A 258 5.71 14.78 2.09
N GLY A 259 5.31 16.07 2.18
CA GLY A 259 5.32 16.85 3.41
C GLY A 259 6.72 17.31 3.85
N GLN A 260 7.74 16.98 3.06
CA GLN A 260 9.13 17.35 3.25
C GLN A 260 9.93 17.13 1.97
N ASP A 261 11.10 17.76 1.88
CA ASP A 261 12.05 17.55 0.79
C ASP A 261 12.89 16.27 1.05
N LEU A 262 12.58 15.20 0.28
CA LEU A 262 13.28 13.92 0.38
C LEU A 262 14.69 13.95 -0.23
N ASN A 263 15.07 14.97 -1.01
CA ASN A 263 16.45 15.14 -1.47
C ASN A 263 17.42 15.33 -0.29
N LYS A 264 16.92 15.74 0.88
CA LYS A 264 17.72 15.88 2.12
C LYS A 264 18.09 14.53 2.75
N VAL A 265 17.48 13.42 2.31
CA VAL A 265 17.86 12.07 2.76
C VAL A 265 19.17 11.66 2.07
N PRO A 266 20.26 11.40 2.81
CA PRO A 266 21.56 11.15 2.21
C PRO A 266 21.55 10.00 1.20
N GLY A 267 21.99 10.29 -0.04
CA GLY A 267 22.12 9.32 -1.13
C GLY A 267 20.82 8.88 -1.79
N LEU A 268 19.64 9.30 -1.29
CA LEU A 268 18.35 8.84 -1.82
C LEU A 268 18.15 9.23 -3.27
N THR A 269 18.40 10.49 -3.61
CA THR A 269 18.23 11.00 -4.98
C THR A 269 19.09 10.23 -5.98
N ASP A 270 20.37 10.05 -5.67
CA ASP A 270 21.29 9.35 -6.57
C ASP A 270 20.92 7.86 -6.72
N ALA A 271 20.47 7.22 -5.64
CA ALA A 271 20.00 5.83 -5.68
C ALA A 271 18.74 5.68 -6.53
N VAL A 272 17.75 6.57 -6.38
CA VAL A 272 16.52 6.55 -7.19
C VAL A 272 16.82 6.83 -8.65
N VAL A 273 17.74 7.76 -8.95
CA VAL A 273 18.22 8.03 -10.33
C VAL A 273 18.82 6.76 -10.93
N ALA A 274 19.74 6.11 -10.22
CA ALA A 274 20.38 4.89 -10.71
C ALA A 274 19.37 3.76 -10.97
N TYR A 275 18.40 3.55 -10.08
CA TYR A 275 17.35 2.55 -10.27
C TYR A 275 16.42 2.89 -11.43
N LEU A 276 16.03 4.15 -11.58
CA LEU A 276 15.13 4.55 -12.68
C LEU A 276 15.84 4.47 -14.05
N ASP A 277 17.12 4.82 -14.12
CA ASP A 277 17.93 4.63 -15.32
C ASP A 277 18.09 3.15 -15.67
N ASP A 278 18.30 2.29 -14.68
CA ASP A 278 18.38 0.85 -14.89
C ASP A 278 17.03 0.27 -15.37
N ILE A 279 15.91 0.71 -14.80
CA ILE A 279 14.58 0.32 -15.27
C ILE A 279 14.34 0.75 -16.71
N LYS A 280 14.72 1.97 -17.07
CA LYS A 280 14.60 2.48 -18.46
C LYS A 280 15.47 1.71 -19.46
N ALA A 281 16.68 1.34 -19.05
CA ALA A 281 17.64 0.67 -19.93
C ALA A 281 17.38 -0.84 -20.11
N ASN A 282 16.98 -1.53 -19.02
CA ASN A 282 16.94 -2.99 -18.96
C ASN A 282 15.54 -3.56 -18.67
N GLY A 283 14.55 -2.70 -18.40
CA GLY A 283 13.21 -3.10 -18.01
C GLY A 283 13.07 -3.38 -16.50
N MET A 284 11.83 -3.36 -16.03
CA MET A 284 11.50 -3.46 -14.59
C MET A 284 12.02 -4.74 -13.97
N ARG A 285 11.77 -5.90 -14.59
CA ARG A 285 12.18 -7.21 -14.04
C ARG A 285 13.68 -7.34 -13.89
N ALA A 286 14.44 -6.97 -14.93
CA ALA A 286 15.89 -7.07 -14.88
C ALA A 286 16.51 -6.15 -13.82
N ALA A 287 15.97 -4.96 -13.65
CA ALA A 287 16.40 -4.03 -12.61
C ALA A 287 16.05 -4.54 -11.20
N LEU A 288 14.85 -5.09 -11.01
CA LEU A 288 14.39 -5.66 -9.74
C LEU A 288 15.24 -6.87 -9.31
N CYS A 289 15.59 -7.78 -10.22
CA CYS A 289 16.41 -8.95 -9.92
C CYS A 289 17.83 -8.60 -9.42
N LYS A 290 18.34 -7.39 -9.69
CA LYS A 290 19.67 -6.97 -9.21
C LYS A 290 19.70 -6.61 -7.73
N ILE A 291 18.53 -6.34 -7.14
CA ILE A 291 18.41 -5.97 -5.72
C ILE A 291 17.75 -7.07 -4.89
N SER A 292 17.19 -8.09 -5.55
CA SER A 292 16.46 -9.20 -4.93
C SER A 292 17.39 -10.27 -4.34
#